data_141a98884582a9809b2ee8a48dbfaa11
#
_entry.id   141a98884582a9809b2ee8a48dbfaa11
#
_cell.length_a   1.000
_cell.length_b   1.000
_cell.length_c   1.000
_cell.angle_alpha   90.00
_cell.angle_beta   90.00
_cell.angle_gamma   90.00
#
_symmetry.space_group_name_H-M   'P 1'
#
loop_
_entity.id
_entity.type
_entity.pdbx_description
1 polymer ?
#
loop_
_entity_poly.entity_id
_entity_poly.type
_entity_poly.pdbx_seq_one_letter_code
_entity_poly.pdbx_strand_id
1 'polypeptide(L)'
;MMTRLLLYSALLLLTFIPQHLLAQQSEIIELKITGEATEFDKDQQMRLIRVSDGVVVDSVPLKARRFEKVLRLPTSEPYYELCTDAGSRVYLFPESGAVKISFEREVALGTPLNDKFAQLMDKKNELLKRREEKERTLSRDKSISQLEFAMLADSLLSDYDASLAAVYASQLKEHPDDAVGLFCLRAVLRTIDDDTQATKNLVSQVSKRLTQDEEVKEHLQRIQKNATPPGSDLDPSIYMLRGTDMKGQPAALRDYLGKGHYTLVHFWASWCPPCREEMAELRAYYITYGRQGLQIVGVGMNDDYTALCNEAERQAILWPQVFLDKYQRVDEVKYIPRLILFDPKGNCINTNVPREDAEDTLEKLARSMGGKL
;
A
#
# COMPACT_ATOMS: atom_id res chain seq x y z
N MET A 1 18.98 -62.68 41.79
CA MET A 1 19.33 -61.25 42.00
C MET A 1 19.38 -60.57 40.61
N MET A 2 18.31 -60.69 39.85
CA MET A 2 18.23 -60.12 38.46
C MET A 2 16.75 -59.95 38.08
N THR A 3 15.99 -59.10 38.81
CA THR A 3 14.59 -58.82 38.44
C THR A 3 14.09 -57.49 39.04
N ARG A 4 15.00 -56.48 39.14
CA ARG A 4 14.59 -55.14 39.64
C ARG A 4 15.15 -53.93 38.80
N LEU A 5 15.56 -54.16 37.55
CA LEU A 5 16.14 -53.07 36.72
C LEU A 5 15.37 -52.77 35.43
N LEU A 6 14.14 -53.25 35.26
CA LEU A 6 13.33 -53.03 34.03
C LEU A 6 12.06 -52.20 34.23
N LEU A 7 11.90 -51.53 35.37
CA LEU A 7 10.66 -50.73 35.66
C LEU A 7 10.90 -49.21 35.74
N TYR A 8 12.13 -48.74 35.44
CA TYR A 8 12.44 -47.27 35.43
C TYR A 8 12.66 -46.68 34.04
N SER A 9 12.60 -47.47 32.98
CA SER A 9 12.79 -46.96 31.62
C SER A 9 11.47 -46.64 30.86
N ALA A 10 10.33 -46.91 31.45
CA ALA A 10 9.02 -46.68 30.80
C ALA A 10 8.30 -45.37 31.26
N LEU A 11 8.89 -44.58 32.19
CA LEU A 11 8.24 -43.40 32.76
C LEU A 11 8.86 -42.06 32.33
N LEU A 12 9.80 -42.05 31.39
CA LEU A 12 10.53 -40.86 30.93
C LEU A 12 10.30 -40.52 29.45
N LEU A 13 9.30 -41.13 28.81
CA LEU A 13 8.97 -40.90 27.39
C LEU A 13 7.65 -40.12 27.19
N LEU A 14 7.07 -39.50 28.24
CA LEU A 14 5.78 -38.82 28.19
C LEU A 14 5.83 -37.31 28.42
N THR A 15 6.99 -36.64 28.29
CA THR A 15 7.07 -35.18 28.50
C THR A 15 7.86 -34.41 27.45
N PHE A 16 7.89 -34.90 26.20
CA PHE A 16 8.30 -34.05 25.08
C PHE A 16 7.14 -33.99 24.09
N ILE A 17 6.03 -33.39 24.51
CA ILE A 17 5.10 -32.78 23.57
C ILE A 17 5.78 -31.47 23.17
N PRO A 18 6.18 -31.31 21.88
CA PRO A 18 6.75 -30.05 21.45
C PRO A 18 5.70 -28.94 21.71
N GLN A 19 6.10 -27.94 22.48
CA GLN A 19 5.25 -26.78 22.83
C GLN A 19 4.75 -26.00 21.60
N HIS A 20 5.13 -26.38 20.39
CA HIS A 20 4.64 -25.84 19.11
C HIS A 20 3.35 -26.48 18.60
N LEU A 21 2.74 -27.42 19.31
CA LEU A 21 1.47 -28.07 18.95
C LEU A 21 0.29 -27.67 19.86
N LEU A 22 0.45 -26.66 20.70
CA LEU A 22 -0.69 -25.88 21.20
C LEU A 22 -1.04 -24.87 20.10
N ALA A 23 -1.61 -25.36 18.98
CA ALA A 23 -2.47 -24.52 18.18
C ALA A 23 -3.41 -23.82 19.17
N GLN A 24 -3.36 -22.49 19.25
CA GLN A 24 -4.34 -21.71 19.99
C GLN A 24 -5.70 -22.24 19.58
N GLN A 25 -6.35 -23.02 20.46
CA GLN A 25 -7.73 -23.39 20.25
C GLN A 25 -8.48 -22.06 20.24
N SER A 26 -8.86 -21.61 19.06
CA SER A 26 -9.69 -20.43 18.93
C SER A 26 -11.00 -20.72 19.67
N GLU A 27 -11.30 -19.90 20.64
CA GLU A 27 -12.58 -19.98 21.33
C GLU A 27 -13.71 -19.71 20.33
N ILE A 28 -14.73 -20.54 20.32
CA ILE A 28 -15.93 -20.32 19.52
C ILE A 28 -16.93 -19.57 20.40
N ILE A 29 -17.31 -18.39 19.96
CA ILE A 29 -18.32 -17.57 20.64
C ILE A 29 -19.65 -17.65 19.92
N GLU A 30 -20.72 -17.35 20.63
CA GLU A 30 -22.07 -17.18 20.07
C GLU A 30 -22.43 -15.70 20.04
N LEU A 31 -22.68 -15.18 18.83
CA LEU A 31 -23.10 -13.80 18.57
C LEU A 31 -24.49 -13.82 17.92
N LYS A 32 -25.49 -13.34 18.63
CA LYS A 32 -26.84 -13.17 18.09
C LYS A 32 -26.86 -11.86 17.27
N ILE A 33 -27.22 -11.96 16.00
CA ILE A 33 -27.41 -10.80 15.12
C ILE A 33 -28.91 -10.62 14.84
N THR A 34 -29.36 -9.37 14.82
CA THR A 34 -30.73 -8.98 14.43
C THR A 34 -30.66 -7.69 13.60
N GLY A 35 -31.61 -7.47 12.72
CA GLY A 35 -31.70 -6.22 11.98
C GLY A 35 -32.93 -6.12 11.09
N GLU A 36 -33.11 -4.90 10.61
CA GLU A 36 -34.06 -4.56 9.55
C GLU A 36 -33.27 -3.94 8.40
N ALA A 37 -33.59 -4.32 7.18
CA ALA A 37 -32.97 -3.82 5.97
C ALA A 37 -34.06 -3.36 5.01
N THR A 38 -34.56 -2.14 5.28
CA THR A 38 -35.72 -1.55 4.60
C THR A 38 -35.42 -1.15 3.16
N GLU A 39 -34.15 -0.99 2.83
CA GLU A 39 -33.63 -0.68 1.50
C GLU A 39 -33.74 -1.86 0.51
N PHE A 40 -34.07 -3.07 0.99
CA PHE A 40 -34.20 -4.25 0.13
C PHE A 40 -35.65 -4.69 -0.02
N ASP A 41 -36.12 -4.75 -1.25
CA ASP A 41 -37.53 -5.11 -1.56
C ASP A 41 -37.76 -6.62 -1.69
N LYS A 42 -36.68 -7.42 -1.74
CA LYS A 42 -36.77 -8.87 -1.96
C LYS A 42 -36.05 -9.63 -0.87
N ASP A 43 -36.58 -10.81 -0.56
CA ASP A 43 -35.89 -11.80 0.26
C ASP A 43 -34.56 -12.19 -0.44
N GLN A 44 -33.48 -12.28 0.36
CA GLN A 44 -32.16 -12.65 -0.13
C GLN A 44 -31.35 -13.39 0.92
N GLN A 45 -30.21 -13.94 0.52
CA GLN A 45 -29.21 -14.52 1.42
C GLN A 45 -28.05 -13.54 1.57
N MET A 46 -27.86 -13.01 2.75
CA MET A 46 -26.67 -12.23 3.05
C MET A 46 -25.50 -13.18 3.34
N ARG A 47 -24.32 -12.82 2.94
CA ARG A 47 -23.10 -13.62 3.10
C ARG A 47 -22.27 -13.11 4.27
N LEU A 48 -21.88 -14.00 5.17
CA LEU A 48 -20.90 -13.73 6.21
C LEU A 48 -19.52 -14.14 5.70
N ILE A 49 -18.63 -13.17 5.54
CA ILE A 49 -17.31 -13.35 4.93
C ILE A 49 -16.26 -13.21 6.02
N ARG A 50 -15.31 -14.12 6.06
CA ARG A 50 -14.11 -14.04 6.87
C ARG A 50 -13.11 -13.11 6.16
N VAL A 51 -12.64 -12.08 6.87
CA VAL A 51 -11.84 -11.01 6.23
C VAL A 51 -10.40 -11.47 5.91
N SER A 52 -9.86 -12.41 6.68
CA SER A 52 -8.47 -12.89 6.47
C SER A 52 -8.25 -13.57 5.11
N ASP A 53 -9.26 -14.24 4.54
CA ASP A 53 -9.14 -15.02 3.30
C ASP A 53 -10.29 -14.82 2.30
N GLY A 54 -11.28 -14.00 2.64
CA GLY A 54 -12.43 -13.72 1.80
C GLY A 54 -13.44 -14.88 1.67
N VAL A 55 -13.32 -15.91 2.50
CA VAL A 55 -14.19 -17.09 2.43
C VAL A 55 -15.54 -16.80 3.06
N VAL A 56 -16.62 -17.18 2.36
CA VAL A 56 -17.97 -17.17 2.91
C VAL A 56 -18.10 -18.30 3.94
N VAL A 57 -18.21 -17.94 5.22
CA VAL A 57 -18.26 -18.90 6.34
C VAL A 57 -19.67 -19.24 6.77
N ASP A 58 -20.64 -18.37 6.46
CA ASP A 58 -22.05 -18.59 6.78
C ASP A 58 -22.94 -17.72 5.88
N SER A 59 -24.26 -17.97 5.92
CA SER A 59 -25.27 -17.15 5.26
C SER A 59 -26.39 -16.79 6.22
N VAL A 60 -26.91 -15.57 6.08
CA VAL A 60 -27.97 -15.03 6.92
C VAL A 60 -29.18 -14.72 6.05
N PRO A 61 -30.31 -15.41 6.24
CA PRO A 61 -31.52 -15.16 5.46
C PRO A 61 -32.17 -13.83 5.85
N LEU A 62 -32.34 -12.95 4.86
CA LEU A 62 -33.17 -11.75 4.98
C LEU A 62 -34.57 -12.09 4.45
N LYS A 63 -35.60 -12.05 5.31
CA LYS A 63 -36.98 -12.31 4.96
C LYS A 63 -37.89 -11.18 5.43
N ALA A 64 -38.76 -10.72 4.55
CA ALA A 64 -39.68 -9.62 4.85
C ALA A 64 -38.93 -8.41 5.47
N ARG A 65 -37.75 -8.09 4.94
CA ARG A 65 -36.87 -7.01 5.40
C ARG A 65 -36.27 -7.14 6.80
N ARG A 66 -36.36 -8.35 7.39
CA ARG A 66 -35.88 -8.65 8.75
C ARG A 66 -34.99 -9.87 8.75
N PHE A 67 -34.07 -9.92 9.70
CA PHE A 67 -33.28 -11.11 9.96
C PHE A 67 -32.94 -11.25 11.44
N GLU A 68 -32.76 -12.49 11.83
CA GLU A 68 -32.25 -12.89 13.13
C GLU A 68 -31.48 -14.19 12.95
N LYS A 69 -30.28 -14.26 13.52
CA LYS A 69 -29.47 -15.48 13.50
C LYS A 69 -28.49 -15.48 14.66
N VAL A 70 -28.19 -16.69 15.19
CA VAL A 70 -27.04 -16.90 16.09
C VAL A 70 -25.89 -17.41 15.24
N LEU A 71 -24.81 -16.67 15.25
CA LEU A 71 -23.54 -17.02 14.59
C LEU A 71 -22.61 -17.69 15.59
N ARG A 72 -21.87 -18.71 15.14
CA ARG A 72 -20.80 -19.35 15.90
C ARG A 72 -19.48 -19.01 15.27
N LEU A 73 -18.73 -18.10 15.90
CA LEU A 73 -17.57 -17.47 15.33
C LEU A 73 -16.33 -17.76 16.16
N PRO A 74 -15.20 -18.18 15.53
CA PRO A 74 -13.90 -18.26 16.20
C PRO A 74 -13.36 -16.86 16.51
N THR A 75 -12.83 -16.67 17.72
CA THR A 75 -12.20 -15.41 18.15
C THR A 75 -10.80 -15.20 17.57
N SER A 76 -10.26 -16.20 16.86
CA SER A 76 -9.01 -16.05 16.13
C SER A 76 -9.11 -15.11 14.93
N GLU A 77 -10.32 -14.93 14.37
CA GLU A 77 -10.58 -13.96 13.33
C GLU A 77 -10.88 -12.60 13.96
N PRO A 78 -10.21 -11.52 13.54
CA PRO A 78 -10.40 -10.21 14.17
C PRO A 78 -11.79 -9.63 13.91
N TYR A 79 -12.34 -9.80 12.73
CA TYR A 79 -13.67 -9.35 12.34
C TYR A 79 -14.17 -10.05 11.06
N TYR A 80 -15.46 -9.96 10.83
CA TYR A 80 -16.16 -10.51 9.68
C TYR A 80 -16.90 -9.40 8.93
N GLU A 81 -17.24 -9.64 7.66
CA GLU A 81 -18.13 -8.78 6.89
C GLU A 81 -19.47 -9.50 6.64
N LEU A 82 -20.58 -8.87 7.02
CA LEU A 82 -21.91 -9.28 6.58
C LEU A 82 -22.29 -8.46 5.34
N CYS A 83 -22.36 -9.12 4.19
CA CYS A 83 -22.57 -8.50 2.89
C CYS A 83 -23.93 -8.90 2.30
N THR A 84 -24.59 -7.93 1.65
CA THR A 84 -25.78 -8.13 0.82
C THR A 84 -25.41 -8.31 -0.65
N ASP A 85 -26.33 -8.80 -1.48
CA ASP A 85 -26.12 -8.91 -2.93
C ASP A 85 -26.02 -7.52 -3.62
N ALA A 86 -26.59 -6.50 -3.00
CA ALA A 86 -26.47 -5.11 -3.48
C ALA A 86 -25.13 -4.43 -3.13
N GLY A 87 -24.23 -5.14 -2.41
CA GLY A 87 -22.92 -4.65 -2.04
C GLY A 87 -22.84 -3.88 -0.73
N SER A 88 -23.97 -3.69 -0.03
CA SER A 88 -23.94 -3.12 1.34
C SER A 88 -23.24 -4.08 2.28
N ARG A 89 -22.40 -3.55 3.20
CA ARG A 89 -21.61 -4.35 4.11
C ARG A 89 -21.62 -3.78 5.53
N VAL A 90 -21.52 -4.66 6.53
CA VAL A 90 -21.35 -4.31 7.94
C VAL A 90 -20.24 -5.16 8.52
N TYR A 91 -19.32 -4.55 9.22
CA TYR A 91 -18.26 -5.26 9.96
C TYR A 91 -18.81 -5.78 11.30
N LEU A 92 -18.47 -7.02 11.63
CA LEU A 92 -18.87 -7.71 12.85
C LEU A 92 -17.63 -8.17 13.61
N PHE A 93 -17.49 -7.70 14.82
CA PHE A 93 -16.42 -8.14 15.73
C PHE A 93 -16.94 -9.31 16.57
N PRO A 94 -16.20 -10.44 16.64
CA PRO A 94 -16.64 -11.66 17.31
C PRO A 94 -16.56 -11.52 18.83
N GLU A 95 -17.66 -11.12 19.44
CA GLU A 95 -17.88 -11.03 20.87
C GLU A 95 -19.17 -11.77 21.25
N SER A 96 -19.17 -12.47 22.40
CA SER A 96 -20.40 -13.11 22.92
C SER A 96 -21.45 -12.07 23.26
N GLY A 97 -22.69 -12.31 22.82
CA GLY A 97 -23.78 -11.39 23.10
C GLY A 97 -24.76 -11.23 21.94
N ALA A 98 -25.38 -10.07 21.87
CA ALA A 98 -26.34 -9.74 20.83
C ALA A 98 -26.07 -8.37 20.24
N VAL A 99 -26.11 -8.26 18.91
CA VAL A 99 -25.98 -7.01 18.19
C VAL A 99 -27.17 -6.75 17.29
N LYS A 100 -27.52 -5.47 17.16
CA LYS A 100 -28.45 -4.95 16.16
C LYS A 100 -27.67 -4.34 15.02
N ILE A 101 -27.93 -4.79 13.81
CA ILE A 101 -27.24 -4.34 12.59
C ILE A 101 -28.05 -3.24 11.92
N SER A 102 -27.36 -2.20 11.49
CA SER A 102 -27.88 -1.12 10.62
C SER A 102 -27.03 -1.04 9.37
N PHE A 103 -27.60 -1.38 8.22
CA PHE A 103 -26.93 -1.22 6.92
C PHE A 103 -26.86 0.24 6.50
N GLU A 104 -27.85 1.07 6.85
CA GLU A 104 -27.82 2.51 6.60
C GLU A 104 -26.59 3.20 7.22
N ARG A 105 -26.23 2.77 8.45
CA ARG A 105 -25.06 3.29 9.18
C ARG A 105 -23.80 2.45 8.98
N GLU A 106 -23.90 1.29 8.34
CA GLU A 106 -22.81 0.30 8.18
C GLU A 106 -22.23 -0.21 9.52
N VAL A 107 -23.05 -0.35 10.55
CA VAL A 107 -22.63 -0.69 11.91
C VAL A 107 -23.43 -1.81 12.54
N ALA A 108 -22.80 -2.52 13.50
CA ALA A 108 -23.42 -3.39 14.48
C ALA A 108 -23.32 -2.74 15.87
N LEU A 109 -24.36 -2.83 16.68
CA LEU A 109 -24.46 -2.20 18.00
C LEU A 109 -24.94 -3.22 19.03
N GLY A 110 -24.35 -3.24 20.24
CA GLY A 110 -24.79 -4.05 21.37
C GLY A 110 -23.71 -4.86 22.08
N THR A 111 -22.46 -4.85 21.56
CA THR A 111 -21.32 -5.40 22.29
C THR A 111 -20.13 -4.42 22.24
N PRO A 112 -19.20 -4.48 23.22
CA PRO A 112 -18.20 -3.42 23.41
C PRO A 112 -17.37 -3.06 22.16
N LEU A 113 -16.80 -4.03 21.43
CA LEU A 113 -16.00 -3.72 20.23
C LEU A 113 -16.86 -3.24 19.07
N ASN A 114 -18.05 -3.83 18.89
CA ASN A 114 -18.99 -3.38 17.87
C ASN A 114 -19.47 -1.95 18.13
N ASP A 115 -19.75 -1.58 19.39
CA ASP A 115 -20.15 -0.22 19.78
C ASP A 115 -19.00 0.79 19.55
N LYS A 116 -17.76 0.42 19.88
CA LYS A 116 -16.58 1.25 19.63
C LYS A 116 -16.35 1.46 18.12
N PHE A 117 -16.49 0.41 17.34
CA PHE A 117 -16.39 0.51 15.89
C PHE A 117 -17.51 1.37 15.31
N ALA A 118 -18.72 1.29 15.84
CA ALA A 118 -19.82 2.15 15.42
C ALA A 118 -19.52 3.64 15.66
N GLN A 119 -18.91 3.98 16.80
CA GLN A 119 -18.46 5.37 17.07
C GLN A 119 -17.39 5.84 16.07
N LEU A 120 -16.49 4.95 15.66
CA LEU A 120 -15.50 5.23 14.64
C LEU A 120 -16.18 5.50 13.28
N MET A 121 -17.17 4.68 12.90
CA MET A 121 -17.93 4.86 11.66
C MET A 121 -18.77 6.13 11.67
N ASP A 122 -19.32 6.54 12.80
CA ASP A 122 -20.03 7.81 12.92
C ASP A 122 -19.09 9.01 12.66
N LYS A 123 -17.85 8.99 13.18
CA LYS A 123 -16.83 10.01 12.88
C LYS A 123 -16.46 10.04 11.40
N LYS A 124 -16.25 8.87 10.77
CA LYS A 124 -16.02 8.76 9.32
C LYS A 124 -17.16 9.37 8.52
N ASN A 125 -18.41 9.01 8.87
CA ASN A 125 -19.61 9.47 8.16
C ASN A 125 -19.82 10.99 8.33
N GLU A 126 -19.45 11.57 9.46
CA GLU A 126 -19.47 13.02 9.67
C GLU A 126 -18.46 13.72 8.74
N LEU A 127 -17.23 13.20 8.61
CA LEU A 127 -16.23 13.73 7.69
C LEU A 127 -16.71 13.63 6.23
N LEU A 128 -17.30 12.50 5.85
CA LEU A 128 -17.85 12.29 4.51
C LEU A 128 -18.96 13.30 4.19
N LYS A 129 -19.93 13.50 5.10
CA LYS A 129 -21.00 14.49 4.94
C LYS A 129 -20.45 15.91 4.75
N ARG A 130 -19.45 16.30 5.55
CA ARG A 130 -18.80 17.61 5.41
C ARG A 130 -18.14 17.79 4.03
N ARG A 131 -17.48 16.75 3.51
CA ARG A 131 -16.91 16.77 2.17
C ARG A 131 -17.99 16.94 1.11
N GLU A 132 -19.03 16.08 1.16
CA GLU A 132 -20.14 16.12 0.21
C GLU A 132 -20.88 17.46 0.19
N GLU A 133 -21.07 18.10 1.35
CA GLU A 133 -21.68 19.43 1.45
C GLU A 133 -20.83 20.50 0.77
N LYS A 134 -19.51 20.47 0.99
CA LYS A 134 -18.57 21.39 0.33
C LYS A 134 -18.56 21.17 -1.18
N GLU A 135 -18.46 19.92 -1.63
CA GLU A 135 -18.47 19.57 -3.05
C GLU A 135 -19.78 19.98 -3.74
N ARG A 136 -20.93 19.76 -3.06
CA ARG A 136 -22.24 20.23 -3.54
C ARG A 136 -22.32 21.73 -3.62
N THR A 137 -21.68 22.46 -2.71
CA THR A 137 -21.63 23.93 -2.75
C THR A 137 -20.79 24.39 -3.94
N LEU A 138 -19.62 23.79 -4.15
CA LEU A 138 -18.76 24.07 -5.32
C LEU A 138 -19.46 23.76 -6.65
N SER A 139 -20.20 22.65 -6.74
CA SER A 139 -20.90 22.27 -7.97
C SER A 139 -22.02 23.23 -8.38
N ARG A 140 -22.51 24.04 -7.44
CA ARG A 140 -23.55 25.07 -7.69
C ARG A 140 -22.98 26.44 -8.04
N ASP A 141 -21.69 26.63 -7.81
CA ASP A 141 -21.02 27.91 -8.11
C ASP A 141 -20.71 27.97 -9.62
N LYS A 142 -21.49 28.79 -10.32
CA LYS A 142 -21.36 29.03 -11.76
C LYS A 142 -20.17 29.93 -12.13
N SER A 143 -19.48 30.49 -11.15
CA SER A 143 -18.31 31.36 -11.40
C SER A 143 -17.02 30.58 -11.62
N ILE A 144 -16.96 29.31 -11.23
CA ILE A 144 -15.80 28.44 -11.37
C ILE A 144 -15.87 27.62 -12.67
N SER A 145 -14.73 27.45 -13.34
CA SER A 145 -14.60 26.61 -14.51
C SER A 145 -14.64 25.12 -14.14
N GLN A 146 -14.86 24.22 -15.12
CA GLN A 146 -14.78 22.78 -14.90
C GLN A 146 -13.42 22.33 -14.36
N LEU A 147 -12.34 22.95 -14.82
CA LEU A 147 -10.98 22.64 -14.37
C LEU A 147 -10.79 23.05 -12.90
N GLU A 148 -11.22 24.27 -12.54
CA GLU A 148 -11.15 24.73 -11.15
C GLU A 148 -12.02 23.86 -10.22
N PHE A 149 -13.20 23.46 -10.66
CA PHE A 149 -14.04 22.52 -9.91
C PHE A 149 -13.31 21.20 -9.68
N ALA A 150 -12.68 20.62 -10.72
CA ALA A 150 -11.94 19.36 -10.60
C ALA A 150 -10.77 19.48 -9.60
N MET A 151 -9.99 20.57 -9.67
CA MET A 151 -8.88 20.81 -8.74
C MET A 151 -9.37 20.99 -7.29
N LEU A 152 -10.46 21.72 -7.08
CA LEU A 152 -11.03 21.92 -5.74
C LEU A 152 -11.66 20.63 -5.19
N ALA A 153 -12.31 19.84 -6.02
CA ALA A 153 -12.87 18.53 -5.63
C ALA A 153 -11.75 17.55 -5.23
N ASP A 154 -10.63 17.53 -5.95
CA ASP A 154 -9.45 16.73 -5.62
C ASP A 154 -8.83 17.18 -4.28
N SER A 155 -8.68 18.49 -4.07
CA SER A 155 -8.25 19.03 -2.77
C SER A 155 -9.19 18.64 -1.62
N LEU A 156 -10.51 18.65 -1.83
CA LEU A 156 -11.47 18.19 -0.81
C LEU A 156 -11.35 16.70 -0.51
N LEU A 157 -11.04 15.88 -1.51
CA LEU A 157 -10.78 14.45 -1.32
C LEU A 157 -9.51 14.25 -0.49
N SER A 158 -8.43 14.93 -0.85
CA SER A 158 -7.15 14.87 -0.10
C SER A 158 -7.33 15.31 1.37
N ASP A 159 -8.05 16.41 1.63
CA ASP A 159 -8.36 16.88 2.98
C ASP A 159 -9.20 15.85 3.77
N TYR A 160 -10.14 15.19 3.11
CA TYR A 160 -10.94 14.12 3.70
C TYR A 160 -10.07 12.92 4.08
N ASP A 161 -9.22 12.45 3.18
CA ASP A 161 -8.34 11.29 3.40
C ASP A 161 -7.35 11.56 4.54
N ALA A 162 -6.75 12.74 4.57
CA ALA A 162 -5.87 13.17 5.67
C ALA A 162 -6.62 13.22 7.02
N SER A 163 -7.83 13.76 7.03
CA SER A 163 -8.67 13.84 8.23
C SER A 163 -9.08 12.45 8.72
N LEU A 164 -9.43 11.55 7.80
CA LEU A 164 -9.80 10.17 8.11
C LEU A 164 -8.60 9.37 8.64
N ALA A 165 -7.43 9.53 8.03
CA ALA A 165 -6.19 8.92 8.51
C ALA A 165 -5.85 9.39 9.93
N ALA A 166 -6.04 10.68 10.24
CA ALA A 166 -5.85 11.22 11.59
C ALA A 166 -6.85 10.63 12.61
N VAL A 167 -8.11 10.40 12.21
CA VAL A 167 -9.10 9.71 13.05
C VAL A 167 -8.65 8.28 13.35
N TYR A 168 -8.24 7.51 12.34
CA TYR A 168 -7.75 6.14 12.53
C TYR A 168 -6.49 6.11 13.41
N ALA A 169 -5.53 6.99 13.17
CA ALA A 169 -4.31 7.09 14.00
C ALA A 169 -4.62 7.47 15.46
N SER A 170 -5.61 8.32 15.71
CA SER A 170 -6.08 8.62 17.07
C SER A 170 -6.68 7.39 17.75
N GLN A 171 -7.46 6.60 17.02
CA GLN A 171 -8.09 5.39 17.58
C GLN A 171 -7.08 4.29 17.90
N LEU A 172 -5.94 4.21 17.19
CA LEU A 172 -4.86 3.29 17.55
C LEU A 172 -4.31 3.50 18.97
N LYS A 173 -4.32 4.74 19.46
CA LYS A 173 -3.90 5.05 20.84
C LYS A 173 -4.90 4.54 21.87
N GLU A 174 -6.19 4.52 21.53
CA GLU A 174 -7.28 4.03 22.38
C GLU A 174 -7.42 2.50 22.29
N HIS A 175 -7.02 1.92 21.16
CA HIS A 175 -7.16 0.51 20.80
C HIS A 175 -5.83 -0.14 20.38
N PRO A 176 -4.79 -0.12 21.23
CA PRO A 176 -3.45 -0.57 20.81
C PRO A 176 -3.33 -2.09 20.67
N ASP A 177 -4.32 -2.87 21.11
CA ASP A 177 -4.26 -4.34 21.17
C ASP A 177 -5.59 -5.06 20.89
N ASP A 178 -6.58 -4.41 20.30
CA ASP A 178 -7.86 -5.05 19.95
C ASP A 178 -8.13 -5.04 18.44
N ALA A 179 -9.26 -5.65 18.04
CA ALA A 179 -9.59 -5.78 16.63
C ALA A 179 -10.00 -4.46 15.98
N VAL A 180 -10.49 -3.46 16.73
CA VAL A 180 -10.75 -2.11 16.24
C VAL A 180 -9.42 -1.41 15.92
N GLY A 181 -8.42 -1.58 16.80
CA GLY A 181 -7.07 -1.09 16.54
C GLY A 181 -6.43 -1.75 15.31
N LEU A 182 -6.63 -3.05 15.12
CA LEU A 182 -6.16 -3.73 13.90
C LEU A 182 -6.80 -3.15 12.63
N PHE A 183 -8.10 -2.93 12.65
CA PHE A 183 -8.80 -2.28 11.55
C PHE A 183 -8.21 -0.90 11.24
N CYS A 184 -8.00 -0.07 12.26
CA CYS A 184 -7.39 1.26 12.11
C CYS A 184 -5.95 1.18 11.62
N LEU A 185 -5.15 0.23 12.12
CA LEU A 185 -3.77 0.02 11.70
C LEU A 185 -3.70 -0.30 10.21
N ARG A 186 -4.47 -1.28 9.73
CA ARG A 186 -4.55 -1.63 8.32
C ARG A 186 -4.97 -0.43 7.46
N ALA A 187 -5.99 0.33 7.92
CA ALA A 187 -6.48 1.51 7.20
C ALA A 187 -5.38 2.59 7.06
N VAL A 188 -4.66 2.91 8.12
CA VAL A 188 -3.58 3.92 8.07
C VAL A 188 -2.40 3.42 7.23
N LEU A 189 -2.00 2.15 7.37
CA LEU A 189 -0.90 1.58 6.58
C LEU A 189 -1.15 1.66 5.07
N ARG A 190 -2.41 1.61 4.63
CA ARG A 190 -2.79 1.79 3.21
C ARG A 190 -2.65 3.24 2.72
N THR A 191 -2.63 4.23 3.64
CA THR A 191 -2.53 5.65 3.30
C THR A 191 -1.12 6.21 3.37
N ILE A 192 -0.23 5.59 4.17
CA ILE A 192 1.16 6.06 4.34
C ILE A 192 2.14 5.41 3.37
N ASP A 193 1.62 4.60 2.44
CA ASP A 193 2.40 3.89 1.42
C ASP A 193 3.69 3.27 1.98
N ASP A 194 4.84 3.58 1.38
CA ASP A 194 6.14 3.03 1.77
C ASP A 194 6.95 3.98 2.68
N ASP A 195 6.30 4.95 3.36
CA ASP A 195 6.99 5.80 4.35
C ASP A 195 7.47 4.96 5.55
N THR A 196 8.76 4.64 5.50
CA THR A 196 9.42 3.80 6.51
C THR A 196 9.37 4.44 7.90
N GLN A 197 9.50 5.77 8.01
CA GLN A 197 9.53 6.43 9.31
C GLN A 197 8.13 6.57 9.92
N ALA A 198 7.14 6.94 9.12
CA ALA A 198 5.75 6.98 9.55
C ALA A 198 5.27 5.61 10.00
N THR A 199 5.59 4.55 9.24
CA THR A 199 5.26 3.16 9.60
C THR A 199 5.92 2.74 10.91
N LYS A 200 7.23 2.98 11.11
CA LYS A 200 7.93 2.67 12.36
C LYS A 200 7.28 3.38 13.55
N ASN A 201 6.96 4.65 13.40
CA ASN A 201 6.30 5.43 14.43
C ASN A 201 4.92 4.86 14.77
N LEU A 202 4.14 4.46 13.77
CA LEU A 202 2.81 3.89 13.94
C LEU A 202 2.86 2.55 14.64
N VAL A 203 3.70 1.63 14.17
CA VAL A 203 3.87 0.28 14.70
C VAL A 203 4.39 0.28 16.13
N SER A 204 5.20 1.28 16.52
CA SER A 204 5.67 1.43 17.91
C SER A 204 4.55 1.75 18.92
N GLN A 205 3.37 2.17 18.46
CA GLN A 205 2.24 2.54 19.31
C GLN A 205 1.25 1.39 19.53
N VAL A 206 1.42 0.26 18.86
CA VAL A 206 0.52 -0.89 18.95
C VAL A 206 1.22 -2.11 19.56
N SER A 207 0.42 -3.08 20.01
CA SER A 207 0.95 -4.32 20.57
C SER A 207 1.63 -5.18 19.50
N LYS A 208 2.57 -6.02 19.96
CA LYS A 208 3.19 -7.02 19.07
C LYS A 208 2.17 -7.97 18.44
N ARG A 209 1.03 -8.18 19.06
CA ARG A 209 -0.03 -9.04 18.55
C ARG A 209 -0.59 -8.50 17.23
N LEU A 210 -0.86 -7.21 17.15
CA LEU A 210 -1.37 -6.58 15.91
C LEU A 210 -0.33 -6.60 14.78
N THR A 211 0.96 -6.55 15.10
CA THR A 211 2.02 -6.65 14.09
C THR A 211 2.23 -8.08 13.57
N GLN A 212 1.59 -9.09 14.16
CA GLN A 212 1.58 -10.47 13.65
C GLN A 212 0.48 -10.74 12.63
N ASP A 213 -0.41 -9.80 12.40
CA ASP A 213 -1.41 -9.86 11.33
C ASP A 213 -0.76 -9.95 9.94
N GLU A 214 -1.29 -10.78 9.04
CA GLU A 214 -0.63 -11.06 7.76
C GLU A 214 -0.55 -9.82 6.86
N GLU A 215 -1.60 -9.02 6.75
CA GLU A 215 -1.58 -7.78 5.96
C GLU A 215 -0.56 -6.76 6.53
N VAL A 216 -0.49 -6.65 7.87
CA VAL A 216 0.50 -5.81 8.55
C VAL A 216 1.92 -6.34 8.32
N LYS A 217 2.14 -7.66 8.42
CA LYS A 217 3.44 -8.27 8.13
C LYS A 217 3.89 -8.04 6.70
N GLU A 218 3.00 -8.25 5.73
CA GLU A 218 3.29 -8.01 4.32
C GLU A 218 3.72 -6.56 4.08
N HIS A 219 3.00 -5.60 4.68
CA HIS A 219 3.37 -4.19 4.61
C HIS A 219 4.74 -3.92 5.24
N LEU A 220 5.00 -4.47 6.44
CA LEU A 220 6.30 -4.31 7.12
C LEU A 220 7.44 -4.97 6.33
N GLN A 221 7.22 -6.12 5.73
CA GLN A 221 8.20 -6.80 4.87
C GLN A 221 8.49 -5.97 3.61
N ARG A 222 7.46 -5.41 2.98
CA ARG A 222 7.61 -4.52 1.83
C ARG A 222 8.46 -3.30 2.18
N ILE A 223 8.15 -2.63 3.30
CA ILE A 223 8.95 -1.50 3.78
C ILE A 223 10.36 -1.92 4.16
N GLN A 224 10.54 -3.06 4.83
CA GLN A 224 11.87 -3.56 5.17
C GLN A 224 12.67 -3.90 3.92
N LYS A 225 12.04 -4.47 2.91
CA LYS A 225 12.66 -4.71 1.61
C LYS A 225 13.05 -3.41 0.92
N ASN A 226 12.19 -2.39 1.00
CA ASN A 226 12.47 -1.05 0.46
C ASN A 226 13.47 -0.26 1.33
N ALA A 227 13.60 -0.58 2.63
CA ALA A 227 14.59 -0.02 3.56
C ALA A 227 15.92 -0.79 3.59
N THR A 228 16.04 -1.93 2.92
CA THR A 228 17.32 -2.56 2.63
C THR A 228 18.17 -1.53 1.88
N PRO A 229 19.50 -1.42 2.17
CA PRO A 229 20.30 -0.37 1.54
C PRO A 229 19.99 -0.29 0.07
N PRO A 230 19.63 0.88 -0.47
CA PRO A 230 19.25 1.02 -1.86
C PRO A 230 20.34 0.37 -2.71
N GLY A 231 20.01 -0.61 -3.53
CA GLY A 231 20.94 -1.22 -4.47
C GLY A 231 21.31 -2.69 -4.26
N SER A 232 20.94 -3.32 -3.13
CA SER A 232 21.22 -4.76 -2.96
C SER A 232 20.26 -5.67 -3.74
N ASP A 233 19.10 -5.16 -4.15
CA ASP A 233 18.00 -5.93 -4.75
C ASP A 233 17.67 -5.56 -6.21
N LEU A 234 18.48 -4.71 -6.84
CA LEU A 234 18.28 -4.43 -8.27
C LEU A 234 18.61 -5.70 -9.08
N ASP A 235 17.69 -6.13 -9.94
CA ASP A 235 17.92 -7.25 -10.82
C ASP A 235 19.18 -7.00 -11.67
N PRO A 236 20.17 -7.92 -11.65
CA PRO A 236 21.39 -7.79 -12.44
C PRO A 236 21.16 -7.58 -13.94
N SER A 237 20.00 -7.96 -14.46
CA SER A 237 19.64 -7.73 -15.88
C SER A 237 19.64 -6.26 -16.25
N ILE A 238 19.37 -5.34 -15.31
CA ILE A 238 19.43 -3.89 -15.54
C ILE A 238 20.83 -3.46 -16.01
N TYR A 239 21.89 -4.01 -15.40
CA TYR A 239 23.28 -3.71 -15.81
C TYR A 239 23.61 -4.24 -17.20
N MET A 240 22.84 -5.18 -17.69
CA MET A 240 23.08 -5.85 -18.98
C MET A 240 22.27 -5.22 -20.14
N LEU A 241 21.47 -4.18 -19.87
CA LEU A 241 20.65 -3.52 -20.88
C LEU A 241 21.50 -2.95 -21.99
N ARG A 242 21.14 -3.29 -23.23
CA ARG A 242 21.81 -2.86 -24.45
C ARG A 242 20.78 -2.39 -25.45
N GLY A 243 21.18 -1.48 -26.29
CA GLY A 243 20.33 -0.91 -27.32
C GLY A 243 21.14 -0.07 -28.29
N THR A 244 20.53 0.98 -28.77
CA THR A 244 21.08 1.88 -29.79
C THR A 244 21.00 3.31 -29.23
N ASP A 245 22.04 4.11 -29.44
CA ASP A 245 22.01 5.54 -29.10
C ASP A 245 21.24 6.36 -30.15
N MET A 246 21.10 7.67 -29.92
CA MET A 246 20.45 8.60 -30.86
C MET A 246 21.14 8.71 -32.23
N LYS A 247 22.38 8.21 -32.39
CA LYS A 247 23.14 8.22 -33.63
C LYS A 247 23.10 6.88 -34.37
N GLY A 248 22.30 5.93 -33.84
CA GLY A 248 22.23 4.58 -34.42
C GLY A 248 23.42 3.69 -34.05
N GLN A 249 24.23 4.07 -33.06
CA GLN A 249 25.39 3.27 -32.64
C GLN A 249 24.99 2.36 -31.48
N PRO A 250 25.61 1.17 -31.35
CA PRO A 250 25.41 0.30 -30.20
C PRO A 250 25.75 1.04 -28.89
N ALA A 251 24.86 0.94 -27.90
CA ALA A 251 25.01 1.53 -26.58
C ALA A 251 24.58 0.53 -25.50
N ALA A 252 25.24 0.59 -24.34
CA ALA A 252 24.87 -0.23 -23.19
C ALA A 252 24.81 0.61 -21.93
N LEU A 253 23.81 0.35 -21.07
CA LEU A 253 23.64 1.12 -19.83
C LEU A 253 24.89 1.08 -18.95
N ARG A 254 25.56 -0.06 -18.83
CA ARG A 254 26.82 -0.24 -18.08
C ARG A 254 27.95 0.70 -18.54
N ASP A 255 27.91 1.21 -19.78
CA ASP A 255 28.95 2.10 -20.29
C ASP A 255 28.89 3.48 -19.62
N TYR A 256 27.77 3.77 -18.97
CA TYR A 256 27.51 5.03 -18.26
C TYR A 256 27.58 4.89 -16.73
N LEU A 257 27.59 3.64 -16.20
CA LEU A 257 27.63 3.40 -14.76
C LEU A 257 29.06 3.27 -14.24
N GLY A 258 29.32 3.69 -12.99
CA GLY A 258 30.61 3.51 -12.34
C GLY A 258 31.77 4.34 -12.93
N LYS A 259 31.47 5.51 -13.51
CA LYS A 259 32.45 6.40 -14.14
C LYS A 259 32.88 7.58 -13.25
N GLY A 260 32.69 7.46 -11.93
CA GLY A 260 33.00 8.52 -10.99
C GLY A 260 31.87 9.56 -10.82
N HIS A 261 30.72 9.34 -11.43
CA HIS A 261 29.53 10.20 -11.34
C HIS A 261 28.36 9.44 -10.71
N TYR A 262 27.51 10.12 -9.99
CA TYR A 262 26.16 9.61 -9.72
C TYR A 262 25.40 9.54 -11.04
N THR A 263 24.70 8.44 -11.28
CA THR A 263 23.94 8.25 -12.53
C THR A 263 22.47 8.07 -12.23
N LEU A 264 21.63 9.01 -12.68
CA LEU A 264 20.18 8.90 -12.64
C LEU A 264 19.71 8.30 -13.96
N VAL A 265 19.16 7.08 -13.90
CA VAL A 265 18.64 6.37 -15.08
C VAL A 265 17.15 6.58 -15.17
N HIS A 266 16.67 7.16 -16.27
CA HIS A 266 15.28 7.43 -16.57
C HIS A 266 14.73 6.43 -17.59
N PHE A 267 13.84 5.56 -17.17
CA PHE A 267 13.11 4.65 -18.07
C PHE A 267 11.85 5.32 -18.60
N TRP A 268 11.70 5.34 -19.93
CA TRP A 268 10.67 6.12 -20.60
C TRP A 268 10.24 5.56 -21.95
N ALA A 269 9.15 6.09 -22.53
CA ALA A 269 8.73 5.86 -23.91
C ALA A 269 8.13 7.12 -24.53
N SER A 270 8.10 7.23 -25.86
CA SER A 270 7.59 8.40 -26.57
C SER A 270 6.07 8.57 -26.37
N TRP A 271 5.36 7.48 -26.23
CA TRP A 271 3.90 7.44 -26.00
C TRP A 271 3.50 7.68 -24.54
N CYS A 272 4.45 7.86 -23.60
CA CYS A 272 4.20 8.02 -22.17
C CYS A 272 4.04 9.50 -21.78
N PRO A 273 2.83 10.05 -21.54
CA PRO A 273 2.66 11.46 -21.22
C PRO A 273 3.37 11.88 -19.91
N PRO A 274 3.29 11.14 -18.79
CA PRO A 274 4.01 11.51 -17.57
C PRO A 274 5.53 11.56 -17.77
N CYS A 275 6.09 10.65 -18.59
CA CYS A 275 7.52 10.67 -18.90
C CYS A 275 7.95 11.96 -19.59
N ARG A 276 7.11 12.49 -20.48
CA ARG A 276 7.39 13.75 -21.20
C ARG A 276 7.35 14.97 -20.27
N GLU A 277 6.42 14.97 -19.31
CA GLU A 277 6.34 16.02 -18.30
C GLU A 277 7.58 16.05 -17.41
N GLU A 278 8.06 14.87 -16.99
CA GLU A 278 9.25 14.73 -16.14
C GLU A 278 10.54 15.18 -16.86
N MET A 279 10.62 15.11 -18.19
CA MET A 279 11.81 15.51 -18.94
C MET A 279 12.19 16.99 -18.77
N ALA A 280 11.23 17.86 -18.49
CA ALA A 280 11.53 19.27 -18.21
C ALA A 280 12.30 19.43 -16.89
N GLU A 281 11.91 18.68 -15.87
CA GLU A 281 12.57 18.64 -14.55
C GLU A 281 13.96 18.01 -14.67
N LEU A 282 14.05 16.86 -15.34
CA LEU A 282 15.33 16.17 -15.58
C LEU A 282 16.32 17.08 -16.33
N ARG A 283 15.85 17.93 -17.23
CA ARG A 283 16.71 18.91 -17.90
C ARG A 283 17.22 19.96 -16.92
N ALA A 284 16.38 20.46 -16.03
CA ALA A 284 16.81 21.38 -14.97
C ALA A 284 17.85 20.70 -14.06
N TYR A 285 17.63 19.45 -13.67
CA TYR A 285 18.60 18.70 -12.86
C TYR A 285 19.93 18.46 -13.61
N TYR A 286 19.89 18.12 -14.89
CA TYR A 286 21.08 17.94 -15.70
C TYR A 286 21.93 19.22 -15.78
N ILE A 287 21.27 20.36 -15.95
CA ILE A 287 21.96 21.67 -16.01
C ILE A 287 22.53 22.07 -14.65
N THR A 288 21.74 21.90 -13.59
CA THR A 288 22.07 22.31 -12.22
C THR A 288 23.16 21.42 -11.62
N TYR A 289 22.99 20.10 -11.69
CA TYR A 289 23.83 19.15 -10.98
C TYR A 289 24.88 18.44 -11.86
N GLY A 290 24.79 18.56 -13.18
CA GLY A 290 25.72 17.88 -14.10
C GLY A 290 27.18 18.25 -13.86
N ARG A 291 27.48 19.52 -13.57
CA ARG A 291 28.85 19.98 -13.24
C ARG A 291 29.28 19.58 -11.83
N GLN A 292 28.35 19.15 -11.01
CA GLN A 292 28.57 18.72 -9.63
C GLN A 292 28.72 17.20 -9.52
N GLY A 293 28.73 16.46 -10.63
CA GLY A 293 28.95 15.02 -10.66
C GLY A 293 27.68 14.17 -10.81
N LEU A 294 26.58 14.76 -11.29
CA LEU A 294 25.38 14.01 -11.72
C LEU A 294 25.45 13.75 -13.23
N GLN A 295 25.26 12.51 -13.64
CA GLN A 295 24.93 12.12 -15.00
C GLN A 295 23.47 11.66 -15.05
N ILE A 296 22.77 11.97 -16.14
CA ILE A 296 21.48 11.37 -16.46
C ILE A 296 21.67 10.47 -17.68
N VAL A 297 20.97 9.33 -17.71
CA VAL A 297 20.92 8.43 -18.85
C VAL A 297 19.46 8.04 -19.09
N GLY A 298 18.95 8.26 -20.30
CA GLY A 298 17.62 7.79 -20.67
C GLY A 298 17.68 6.35 -21.19
N VAL A 299 16.73 5.53 -20.77
CA VAL A 299 16.50 4.20 -21.34
C VAL A 299 15.12 4.18 -21.96
N GLY A 300 15.06 4.27 -23.28
CA GLY A 300 13.84 4.16 -24.06
C GLY A 300 13.44 2.69 -24.24
N MET A 301 12.19 2.35 -23.90
CA MET A 301 11.71 0.97 -23.91
C MET A 301 10.28 0.83 -24.45
N ASN A 302 9.95 -0.38 -24.93
CA ASN A 302 8.61 -0.71 -25.44
C ASN A 302 8.12 0.24 -26.55
N ASP A 303 9.03 0.67 -27.44
CA ASP A 303 8.74 1.69 -28.42
C ASP A 303 9.61 1.54 -29.68
N ASP A 304 9.26 2.22 -30.75
CA ASP A 304 10.06 2.24 -31.98
C ASP A 304 11.22 3.21 -31.86
N TYR A 305 12.38 2.80 -32.36
CA TYR A 305 13.59 3.63 -32.35
C TYR A 305 13.37 5.04 -32.93
N THR A 306 12.68 5.13 -34.08
CA THR A 306 12.38 6.42 -34.72
C THR A 306 11.47 7.30 -33.86
N ALA A 307 10.46 6.70 -33.20
CA ALA A 307 9.57 7.42 -32.31
C ALA A 307 10.31 7.96 -31.08
N LEU A 308 11.22 7.17 -30.50
CA LEU A 308 12.09 7.58 -29.40
C LEU A 308 13.03 8.72 -29.79
N CYS A 309 13.68 8.62 -30.96
CA CYS A 309 14.54 9.69 -31.47
C CYS A 309 13.79 11.02 -31.66
N ASN A 310 12.63 10.95 -32.36
CA ASN A 310 11.82 12.15 -32.62
C ASN A 310 11.34 12.81 -31.33
N GLU A 311 10.94 12.00 -30.34
CA GLU A 311 10.50 12.54 -29.05
C GLU A 311 11.68 13.11 -28.25
N ALA A 312 12.83 12.44 -28.23
CA ALA A 312 14.03 12.94 -27.58
C ALA A 312 14.50 14.30 -28.15
N GLU A 313 14.44 14.46 -29.48
CA GLU A 313 14.73 15.74 -30.15
C GLU A 313 13.68 16.80 -29.78
N ARG A 314 12.41 16.45 -29.83
CA ARG A 314 11.31 17.36 -29.47
C ARG A 314 11.41 17.85 -28.04
N GLN A 315 11.81 16.98 -27.13
CA GLN A 315 12.04 17.31 -25.71
C GLN A 315 13.39 17.96 -25.45
N ALA A 316 14.21 18.17 -26.48
CA ALA A 316 15.59 18.71 -26.36
C ALA A 316 16.40 18.00 -25.27
N ILE A 317 16.40 16.68 -25.28
CA ILE A 317 17.15 15.87 -24.31
C ILE A 317 18.67 16.12 -24.50
N LEU A 318 19.37 16.41 -23.42
CA LEU A 318 20.80 16.77 -23.43
C LEU A 318 21.73 15.63 -22.97
N TRP A 319 21.17 14.55 -22.46
CA TRP A 319 21.91 13.44 -21.86
C TRP A 319 21.86 12.18 -22.74
N PRO A 320 22.81 11.25 -22.56
CA PRO A 320 22.88 10.00 -23.32
C PRO A 320 21.60 9.19 -23.26
N GLN A 321 21.31 8.49 -24.37
CA GLN A 321 20.17 7.61 -24.51
C GLN A 321 20.62 6.20 -24.86
N VAL A 322 19.94 5.20 -24.32
CA VAL A 322 20.02 3.79 -24.71
C VAL A 322 18.61 3.36 -25.09
N PHE A 323 18.32 3.26 -26.37
CA PHE A 323 17.02 2.80 -26.88
C PHE A 323 17.05 1.29 -27.05
N LEU A 324 16.27 0.62 -26.20
CA LEU A 324 16.17 -0.83 -26.22
C LEU A 324 15.45 -1.33 -27.47
N ASP A 325 15.69 -2.57 -27.86
CA ASP A 325 14.85 -3.23 -28.86
C ASP A 325 13.37 -3.18 -28.40
N LYS A 326 12.45 -2.88 -29.30
CA LYS A 326 11.01 -2.72 -29.01
C LYS A 326 10.40 -3.87 -28.20
N TYR A 327 10.92 -5.08 -28.39
CA TYR A 327 10.41 -6.28 -27.76
C TYR A 327 11.27 -6.76 -26.59
N GLN A 328 12.34 -6.04 -26.26
CA GLN A 328 13.18 -6.37 -25.12
C GLN A 328 12.41 -6.09 -23.84
N ARG A 329 12.15 -7.14 -23.06
CA ARG A 329 11.49 -7.03 -21.77
C ARG A 329 12.49 -6.61 -20.69
N VAL A 330 12.04 -5.74 -19.81
CA VAL A 330 12.76 -5.32 -18.59
C VAL A 330 11.86 -5.61 -17.40
N ASP A 331 11.89 -6.84 -16.91
CA ASP A 331 10.93 -7.32 -15.90
C ASP A 331 11.02 -6.53 -14.57
N GLU A 332 12.18 -5.95 -14.28
CA GLU A 332 12.37 -5.05 -13.13
C GLU A 332 11.60 -3.74 -13.28
N VAL A 333 11.37 -3.25 -14.52
CA VAL A 333 10.68 -1.99 -14.79
C VAL A 333 9.24 -2.28 -15.21
N LYS A 334 8.35 -2.40 -14.23
CA LYS A 334 6.94 -2.74 -14.45
C LYS A 334 6.09 -1.58 -14.93
N TYR A 335 6.51 -0.35 -14.70
CA TYR A 335 5.83 0.90 -15.09
C TYR A 335 6.86 1.99 -15.43
N ILE A 336 6.43 2.95 -16.21
CA ILE A 336 7.20 4.14 -16.59
C ILE A 336 6.32 5.40 -16.36
N PRO A 337 6.91 6.56 -16.02
CA PRO A 337 8.35 6.79 -15.83
C PRO A 337 8.89 6.06 -14.59
N ARG A 338 10.17 5.69 -14.63
CA ARG A 338 10.89 5.18 -13.45
C ARG A 338 12.30 5.75 -13.42
N LEU A 339 12.70 6.21 -12.23
CA LEU A 339 14.03 6.72 -11.98
C LEU A 339 14.81 5.75 -11.08
N ILE A 340 16.00 5.34 -11.52
CA ILE A 340 16.92 4.51 -10.73
C ILE A 340 18.22 5.29 -10.54
N LEU A 341 18.72 5.34 -9.29
CA LEU A 341 19.93 6.11 -8.96
C LEU A 341 21.11 5.18 -8.64
N PHE A 342 22.26 5.45 -9.25
CA PHE A 342 23.50 4.72 -9.04
C PHE A 342 24.58 5.63 -8.45
N ASP A 343 25.44 5.05 -7.60
CA ASP A 343 26.59 5.73 -7.02
C ASP A 343 27.75 5.85 -8.02
N PRO A 344 28.82 6.63 -7.70
CA PRO A 344 29.99 6.80 -8.58
C PRO A 344 30.76 5.49 -8.90
N LYS A 345 30.51 4.42 -8.16
CA LYS A 345 31.11 3.09 -8.41
C LYS A 345 30.21 2.21 -9.29
N GLY A 346 28.99 2.68 -9.59
CA GLY A 346 28.01 1.95 -10.39
C GLY A 346 27.10 1.03 -9.58
N ASN A 347 27.11 1.11 -8.25
CA ASN A 347 26.15 0.38 -7.43
C ASN A 347 24.82 1.13 -7.41
N CYS A 348 23.73 0.43 -7.52
CA CYS A 348 22.41 1.04 -7.34
C CYS A 348 22.25 1.50 -5.89
N ILE A 349 21.81 2.71 -5.67
CA ILE A 349 21.55 3.29 -4.35
C ILE A 349 20.08 3.66 -4.12
N ASN A 350 19.28 3.69 -5.20
CA ASN A 350 17.83 3.80 -5.10
C ASN A 350 17.21 3.17 -6.36
N THR A 351 16.38 2.14 -6.18
CA THR A 351 15.73 1.43 -7.27
C THR A 351 14.48 2.13 -7.82
N ASN A 352 13.97 3.14 -7.11
CA ASN A 352 12.81 3.92 -7.52
C ASN A 352 12.81 5.27 -6.80
N VAL A 353 13.40 6.29 -7.42
CA VAL A 353 13.35 7.68 -6.92
C VAL A 353 11.99 8.26 -7.29
N PRO A 354 11.11 8.58 -6.31
CA PRO A 354 9.85 9.23 -6.61
C PRO A 354 10.10 10.60 -7.25
N ARG A 355 9.23 11.01 -8.18
CA ARG A 355 9.37 12.30 -8.88
C ARG A 355 9.40 13.47 -7.91
N GLU A 356 8.51 13.47 -6.93
CA GLU A 356 8.39 14.48 -5.88
C GLU A 356 9.62 14.60 -4.98
N ASP A 357 10.38 13.51 -4.83
CA ASP A 357 11.58 13.45 -3.99
C ASP A 357 12.88 13.61 -4.78
N ALA A 358 12.80 13.67 -6.11
CA ALA A 358 14.00 13.66 -6.97
C ALA A 358 14.88 14.88 -6.73
N GLU A 359 14.30 16.07 -6.64
CA GLU A 359 15.06 17.32 -6.40
C GLU A 359 15.75 17.28 -5.04
N ASP A 360 15.05 16.95 -3.96
CA ASP A 360 15.58 16.85 -2.59
C ASP A 360 16.68 15.77 -2.50
N THR A 361 16.47 14.63 -3.15
CA THR A 361 17.47 13.56 -3.24
C THR A 361 18.74 14.03 -3.93
N LEU A 362 18.64 14.71 -5.08
CA LEU A 362 19.78 15.21 -5.84
C LEU A 362 20.47 16.37 -5.12
N GLU A 363 19.74 17.24 -4.44
CA GLU A 363 20.32 18.32 -3.63
C GLU A 363 21.13 17.77 -2.45
N LYS A 364 20.61 16.78 -1.73
CA LYS A 364 21.34 16.08 -0.65
C LYS A 364 22.63 15.43 -1.18
N LEU A 365 22.57 14.79 -2.34
CA LEU A 365 23.74 14.20 -2.98
C LEU A 365 24.76 15.27 -3.38
N ALA A 366 24.35 16.36 -4.02
CA ALA A 366 25.21 17.46 -4.40
C ALA A 366 25.94 18.07 -3.20
N ARG A 367 25.25 18.27 -2.09
CA ARG A 367 25.87 18.71 -0.82
C ARG A 367 26.90 17.71 -0.30
N SER A 368 26.62 16.40 -0.39
CA SER A 368 27.55 15.34 0.06
C SER A 368 28.80 15.24 -0.80
N MET A 369 28.73 15.63 -2.06
CA MET A 369 29.86 15.66 -3.01
C MET A 369 30.80 16.86 -2.83
N GLY A 370 30.56 17.71 -1.82
CA GLY A 370 31.39 18.87 -1.54
C GLY A 370 31.19 20.01 -2.54
N GLY A 371 30.00 20.08 -3.10
CA GLY A 371 29.58 21.16 -3.99
C GLY A 371 29.75 22.51 -3.30
N LYS A 372 30.70 23.31 -3.75
CA LYS A 372 30.69 24.73 -3.46
C LYS A 372 29.53 25.31 -4.24
N LEU A 373 28.49 25.72 -3.55
CA LEU A 373 27.48 26.63 -4.06
C LEU A 373 28.14 27.94 -4.48
#